data_7ab0c0e7c3ae8585c6a22b812f3f629f
#
_entry.id   7ab0c0e7c3ae8585c6a22b812f3f629f
#
_cell.length_a   1.000
_cell.length_b   1.000
_cell.length_c   1.000
_cell.angle_alpha   90.00
_cell.angle_beta   90.00
_cell.angle_gamma   90.00
#
_symmetry.space_group_name_H-M   'P 1'
#
loop_
_entity.id
_entity.type
_entity.pdbx_description
1 polymer ?
#
loop_
_entity_poly.entity_id
_entity_poly.type
_entity_poly.pdbx_seq_one_letter_code
_entity_poly.pdbx_strand_id
1 'polypeptide(L)'
;MDGLDLDVMRGEILGFVGGSGQGKSVLTRTILGLVRKQRGSIEVFGENVDKLDPRGRRRLERRFGVMFQQGALFSALTVKQNIQVPMREYLQLSPGLLEDLAMLKVEMVGLKPDAADKTPSELSGGMIKRAALARALALDPEIVFLDEPTSGLDPIGAAEFDELIMTLKQTLGLTVFMVTHDLDSLYVACDRIAALADKRVIAVGPLATMLASDHPWLKAYFGGERARARLPADQTRT
;
A
#
# COMPACT_ATOMS: atom_id res chain seq x y z
N MET A 1 2.96 -17.77 9.93
CA MET A 1 4.36 -17.40 9.67
C MET A 1 5.15 -17.66 10.91
N ASP A 2 6.35 -18.17 10.79
CA ASP A 2 7.25 -18.45 11.91
C ASP A 2 8.66 -18.03 11.50
N GLY A 3 9.33 -17.20 12.33
CA GLY A 3 10.65 -16.63 12.01
C GLY A 3 10.63 -15.70 10.79
N LEU A 4 9.66 -14.76 10.77
CA LEU A 4 9.62 -13.72 9.74
C LEU A 4 10.31 -12.49 10.29
N ASP A 5 11.43 -12.11 9.65
CA ASP A 5 12.15 -10.86 9.90
C ASP A 5 12.06 -9.99 8.64
N LEU A 6 11.65 -8.75 8.80
CA LEU A 6 11.47 -7.81 7.69
C LEU A 6 11.58 -6.38 8.19
N ASP A 7 12.45 -5.61 7.55
CA ASP A 7 12.59 -4.17 7.77
C ASP A 7 12.02 -3.39 6.59
N VAL A 8 11.26 -2.34 6.91
CA VAL A 8 10.77 -1.34 5.96
C VAL A 8 11.50 -0.04 6.20
N MET A 9 12.19 0.47 5.19
CA MET A 9 12.99 1.70 5.31
C MET A 9 12.11 2.94 5.11
N ARG A 10 12.44 4.00 5.83
CA ARG A 10 11.70 5.27 5.68
C ARG A 10 11.84 5.80 4.25
N GLY A 11 10.73 6.20 3.65
CA GLY A 11 10.69 6.80 2.31
C GLY A 11 10.87 5.82 1.16
N GLU A 12 10.81 4.48 1.41
CA GLU A 12 10.81 3.49 0.34
C GLU A 12 9.39 3.02 -0.03
N ILE A 13 9.25 2.49 -1.21
CA ILE A 13 8.14 1.62 -1.59
C ILE A 13 8.66 0.18 -1.50
N LEU A 14 8.24 -0.55 -0.46
CA LEU A 14 8.53 -1.97 -0.33
C LEU A 14 7.39 -2.79 -0.93
N GLY A 15 7.66 -3.50 -2.01
CA GLY A 15 6.76 -4.50 -2.58
C GLY A 15 6.81 -5.79 -1.78
N PHE A 16 5.67 -6.30 -1.32
CA PHE A 16 5.57 -7.56 -0.59
C PHE A 16 4.83 -8.59 -1.44
N VAL A 17 5.56 -9.56 -1.94
CA VAL A 17 5.07 -10.56 -2.91
C VAL A 17 5.16 -11.97 -2.33
N GLY A 18 4.31 -12.87 -2.82
CA GLY A 18 4.31 -14.28 -2.40
C GLY A 18 3.08 -15.01 -2.91
N GLY A 19 3.14 -16.31 -2.94
CA GLY A 19 2.05 -17.17 -3.39
C GLY A 19 0.73 -16.92 -2.64
N SER A 20 -0.38 -17.32 -3.26
CA SER A 20 -1.69 -17.28 -2.60
C SER A 20 -1.67 -18.13 -1.32
N GLY A 21 -2.33 -17.65 -0.27
CA GLY A 21 -2.41 -18.37 1.01
C GLY A 21 -1.16 -18.34 1.88
N GLN A 22 -0.06 -17.71 1.46
CA GLN A 22 1.18 -17.60 2.26
C GLN A 22 1.04 -16.69 3.49
N GLY A 23 -0.02 -15.88 3.57
CA GLY A 23 -0.31 -15.06 4.76
C GLY A 23 0.02 -13.58 4.61
N LYS A 24 0.22 -13.05 3.39
CA LYS A 24 0.51 -11.62 3.15
C LYS A 24 -0.49 -10.69 3.85
N SER A 25 -1.77 -10.86 3.58
CA SER A 25 -2.82 -10.04 4.22
C SER A 25 -2.93 -10.26 5.74
N VAL A 26 -2.54 -11.45 6.24
CA VAL A 26 -2.47 -11.70 7.69
C VAL A 26 -1.34 -10.89 8.30
N LEU A 27 -0.17 -10.81 7.66
CA LEU A 27 0.95 -9.98 8.13
C LEU A 27 0.53 -8.51 8.20
N THR A 28 -0.02 -7.98 7.10
CA THR A 28 -0.48 -6.58 7.06
C THR A 28 -1.50 -6.29 8.16
N ARG A 29 -2.51 -7.14 8.32
CA ARG A 29 -3.51 -7.00 9.39
C ARG A 29 -2.90 -7.12 10.79
N THR A 30 -1.85 -7.91 10.95
CA THR A 30 -1.14 -8.05 12.24
C THR A 30 -0.33 -6.78 12.56
N ILE A 31 0.34 -6.20 11.57
CA ILE A 31 1.06 -4.92 11.72
C ILE A 31 0.08 -3.80 12.10
N LEU A 32 -1.07 -3.75 11.44
CA LEU A 32 -2.14 -2.79 11.70
C LEU A 32 -2.89 -3.05 13.04
N GLY A 33 -2.57 -4.14 13.75
CA GLY A 33 -3.22 -4.49 15.02
C GLY A 33 -4.64 -5.06 14.87
N LEU A 34 -5.08 -5.37 13.65
CA LEU A 34 -6.39 -5.98 13.36
C LEU A 34 -6.42 -7.49 13.66
N VAL A 35 -5.25 -8.12 13.68
CA VAL A 35 -5.06 -9.53 14.05
C VAL A 35 -3.98 -9.60 15.12
N ARG A 36 -4.26 -10.30 16.21
CA ARG A 36 -3.29 -10.48 17.30
C ARG A 36 -2.16 -11.40 16.87
N LYS A 37 -0.91 -10.93 16.98
CA LYS A 37 0.26 -11.79 16.80
C LYS A 37 0.41 -12.78 17.94
N GLN A 38 1.00 -13.92 17.65
CA GLN A 38 1.22 -14.97 18.65
C GLN A 38 2.60 -14.85 19.30
N ARG A 39 3.64 -14.49 18.54
CA ARG A 39 5.04 -14.35 18.97
C ARG A 39 5.74 -13.25 18.17
N GLY A 40 6.95 -12.92 18.58
CA GLY A 40 7.79 -11.91 17.94
C GLY A 40 7.49 -10.48 18.40
N SER A 41 8.11 -9.51 17.80
CA SER A 41 7.91 -8.08 18.04
C SER A 41 7.58 -7.35 16.75
N ILE A 42 6.83 -6.26 16.86
CA ILE A 42 6.60 -5.31 15.78
C ILE A 42 7.01 -3.96 16.32
N GLU A 43 7.94 -3.34 15.61
CA GLU A 43 8.40 -1.99 15.90
C GLU A 43 8.05 -1.08 14.74
N VAL A 44 7.45 0.07 15.04
CA VAL A 44 7.09 1.06 14.02
C VAL A 44 7.58 2.42 14.51
N PHE A 45 8.37 3.10 13.70
CA PHE A 45 9.02 4.36 14.04
C PHE A 45 9.84 4.30 15.33
N GLY A 46 10.47 3.14 15.62
CA GLY A 46 11.24 2.90 16.84
C GLY A 46 10.42 2.58 18.08
N GLU A 47 9.09 2.54 17.98
CA GLU A 47 8.20 2.18 19.10
C GLU A 47 7.75 0.72 18.97
N ASN A 48 7.93 -0.07 20.03
CA ASN A 48 7.41 -1.43 20.08
C ASN A 48 5.90 -1.40 20.33
N VAL A 49 5.12 -1.89 19.36
CA VAL A 49 3.65 -1.81 19.35
C VAL A 49 3.01 -2.50 20.55
N ASP A 50 3.65 -3.56 21.10
CA ASP A 50 3.10 -4.29 22.24
C ASP A 50 3.24 -3.55 23.58
N LYS A 51 4.17 -2.59 23.64
CA LYS A 51 4.46 -1.82 24.84
C LYS A 51 3.66 -0.52 24.90
N LEU A 52 2.89 -0.20 23.84
CA LEU A 52 2.09 1.03 23.79
C LEU A 52 0.84 0.90 24.65
N ASP A 53 0.58 1.92 25.43
CA ASP A 53 -0.71 2.13 26.06
C ASP A 53 -1.80 2.51 25.00
N PRO A 54 -3.08 2.52 25.34
CA PRO A 54 -4.13 2.86 24.37
C PRO A 54 -3.96 4.23 23.72
N ARG A 55 -3.39 5.22 24.41
CA ARG A 55 -3.14 6.56 23.86
C ARG A 55 -1.97 6.54 22.86
N GLY A 56 -0.88 5.85 23.23
CA GLY A 56 0.27 5.64 22.34
C GLY A 56 -0.13 4.90 21.07
N ARG A 57 -0.97 3.86 21.21
CA ARG A 57 -1.49 3.11 20.07
C ARG A 57 -2.33 3.99 19.13
N ARG A 58 -3.27 4.76 19.67
CA ARG A 58 -4.09 5.69 18.88
C ARG A 58 -3.24 6.76 18.18
N ARG A 59 -2.17 7.25 18.82
CA ARG A 59 -1.20 8.17 18.21
C ARG A 59 -0.45 7.51 17.05
N LEU A 60 -0.04 6.24 17.19
CA LEU A 60 0.62 5.48 16.15
C LEU A 60 -0.31 5.20 14.96
N GLU A 61 -1.54 4.79 15.21
CA GLU A 61 -2.57 4.50 14.20
C GLU A 61 -2.86 5.70 13.29
N ARG A 62 -2.81 6.93 13.83
CA ARG A 62 -2.97 8.16 13.01
C ARG A 62 -1.87 8.36 11.98
N ARG A 63 -0.70 7.73 12.16
CA ARG A 63 0.44 7.82 11.24
C ARG A 63 0.36 6.77 10.14
N PHE A 64 -0.69 5.94 10.13
CA PHE A 64 -0.95 4.90 9.14
C PHE A 64 -2.04 5.34 8.17
N GLY A 65 -1.78 5.14 6.88
CA GLY A 65 -2.81 5.10 5.85
C GLY A 65 -3.04 3.67 5.42
N VAL A 66 -4.29 3.28 5.18
CA VAL A 66 -4.62 1.91 4.76
C VAL A 66 -5.57 1.92 3.58
N MET A 67 -5.18 1.25 2.52
CA MET A 67 -6.01 0.97 1.36
C MET A 67 -6.15 -0.54 1.18
N PHE A 68 -7.35 -1.06 1.37
CA PHE A 68 -7.67 -2.47 1.15
C PHE A 68 -7.96 -2.76 -0.33
N GLN A 69 -7.83 -4.00 -0.74
CA GLN A 69 -7.91 -4.48 -2.12
C GLN A 69 -9.12 -3.95 -2.92
N GLN A 70 -10.31 -3.89 -2.33
CA GLN A 70 -11.52 -3.38 -2.97
C GLN A 70 -11.81 -1.90 -2.63
N GLY A 71 -10.81 -1.17 -2.10
CA GLY A 71 -10.96 0.20 -1.62
C GLY A 71 -11.70 0.30 -0.29
N ALA A 72 -12.63 -0.59 0.00
CA ALA A 72 -13.46 -0.63 1.21
C ALA A 72 -14.10 0.73 1.57
N LEU A 73 -14.56 1.46 0.57
CA LEU A 73 -15.30 2.70 0.78
C LEU A 73 -16.68 2.41 1.38
N PHE A 74 -17.16 3.30 2.22
CA PHE A 74 -18.54 3.26 2.71
C PHE A 74 -19.49 3.57 1.55
N SER A 75 -20.29 2.62 1.15
CA SER A 75 -21.14 2.70 -0.05
C SER A 75 -22.22 3.78 0.02
N ALA A 76 -22.67 4.13 1.22
CA ALA A 76 -23.67 5.15 1.48
C ALA A 76 -23.10 6.57 1.58
N LEU A 77 -21.79 6.73 1.54
CA LEU A 77 -21.10 8.02 1.65
C LEU A 77 -20.52 8.43 0.30
N THR A 78 -20.48 9.73 0.05
CA THR A 78 -19.77 10.29 -1.12
C THR A 78 -18.25 10.11 -0.95
N VAL A 79 -17.48 10.33 -2.01
CA VAL A 79 -16.01 10.33 -1.96
C VAL A 79 -15.50 11.26 -0.87
N LYS A 80 -15.96 12.49 -0.87
CA LYS A 80 -15.60 13.51 0.13
C LYS A 80 -15.93 13.06 1.55
N GLN A 81 -17.13 12.53 1.76
CA GLN A 81 -17.53 12.01 3.06
C GLN A 81 -16.68 10.82 3.50
N ASN A 82 -16.31 9.92 2.59
CA ASN A 82 -15.36 8.83 2.86
C ASN A 82 -14.01 9.35 3.35
N ILE A 83 -13.46 10.39 2.72
CA ILE A 83 -12.20 11.02 3.11
C ILE A 83 -12.33 11.69 4.48
N GLN A 84 -13.48 12.30 4.76
CA GLN A 84 -13.74 12.97 6.03
C GLN A 84 -13.90 12.00 7.23
N VAL A 85 -14.21 10.71 7.01
CA VAL A 85 -14.40 9.75 8.13
C VAL A 85 -13.19 9.72 9.08
N PRO A 86 -11.97 9.43 8.64
CA PRO A 86 -10.81 9.44 9.55
C PRO A 86 -10.51 10.84 10.11
N MET A 87 -10.75 11.91 9.35
CA MET A 87 -10.56 13.28 9.86
C MET A 87 -11.49 13.58 11.04
N ARG A 88 -12.77 13.22 10.95
CA ARG A 88 -13.75 13.40 12.02
C ARG A 88 -13.44 12.56 13.26
N GLU A 89 -12.88 11.37 13.08
CA GLU A 89 -12.51 10.49 14.19
C GLU A 89 -11.32 11.00 14.99
N TYR A 90 -10.33 11.59 14.31
CA TYR A 90 -9.06 11.93 14.93
C TYR A 90 -8.79 13.43 15.09
N LEU A 91 -9.51 14.29 14.37
CA LEU A 91 -9.27 15.73 14.35
C LEU A 91 -10.53 16.50 14.79
N GLN A 92 -10.29 17.64 15.45
CA GLN A 92 -11.36 18.59 15.79
C GLN A 92 -11.27 19.77 14.83
N LEU A 93 -11.96 19.67 13.69
CA LEU A 93 -11.93 20.67 12.63
C LEU A 93 -13.29 21.35 12.47
N SER A 94 -13.27 22.62 12.06
CA SER A 94 -14.50 23.29 11.63
C SER A 94 -15.05 22.62 10.34
N PRO A 95 -16.36 22.69 10.09
CA PRO A 95 -16.95 22.10 8.88
C PRO A 95 -16.31 22.60 7.58
N GLY A 96 -15.97 23.88 7.47
CA GLY A 96 -15.32 24.46 6.30
C GLY A 96 -13.91 23.89 6.09
N LEU A 97 -13.09 23.84 7.15
CA LEU A 97 -11.72 23.28 7.04
C LEU A 97 -11.75 21.78 6.70
N LEU A 98 -12.73 21.05 7.23
CA LEU A 98 -12.92 19.63 6.92
C LEU A 98 -13.26 19.42 5.43
N GLU A 99 -14.07 20.33 4.87
CA GLU A 99 -14.41 20.37 3.45
C GLU A 99 -13.17 20.64 2.60
N ASP A 100 -12.45 21.71 2.90
CA ASP A 100 -11.26 22.13 2.14
C ASP A 100 -10.17 21.05 2.13
N LEU A 101 -9.90 20.45 3.30
CA LEU A 101 -8.93 19.36 3.40
C LEU A 101 -9.36 18.11 2.62
N ALA A 102 -10.64 17.77 2.65
CA ALA A 102 -11.14 16.64 1.87
C ALA A 102 -11.01 16.89 0.36
N MET A 103 -11.32 18.10 -0.10
CA MET A 103 -11.16 18.49 -1.50
C MET A 103 -9.68 18.47 -1.92
N LEU A 104 -8.77 18.93 -1.07
CA LEU A 104 -7.33 18.82 -1.32
C LEU A 104 -6.91 17.37 -1.54
N LYS A 105 -7.44 16.40 -0.76
CA LYS A 105 -7.13 14.98 -0.94
C LYS A 105 -7.73 14.41 -2.23
N VAL A 106 -8.89 14.89 -2.66
CA VAL A 106 -9.49 14.54 -3.96
C VAL A 106 -8.56 14.94 -5.10
N GLU A 107 -8.08 16.18 -5.09
CA GLU A 107 -7.15 16.71 -6.11
C GLU A 107 -5.79 16.00 -6.07
N MET A 108 -5.26 15.76 -4.87
CA MET A 108 -3.96 15.10 -4.66
C MET A 108 -3.87 13.72 -5.33
N VAL A 109 -4.97 12.99 -5.40
CA VAL A 109 -5.02 11.67 -6.08
C VAL A 109 -5.46 11.77 -7.54
N GLY A 110 -5.56 12.97 -8.11
CA GLY A 110 -5.92 13.20 -9.50
C GLY A 110 -7.39 12.92 -9.83
N LEU A 111 -8.28 12.97 -8.84
CA LEU A 111 -9.73 12.94 -9.09
C LEU A 111 -10.21 14.35 -9.46
N LYS A 112 -11.17 14.41 -10.41
CA LYS A 112 -11.83 15.67 -10.72
C LYS A 112 -12.70 16.12 -9.56
N PRO A 113 -12.89 17.45 -9.35
CA PRO A 113 -13.70 17.97 -8.25
C PRO A 113 -15.13 17.42 -8.19
N ASP A 114 -15.76 17.18 -9.35
CA ASP A 114 -17.11 16.64 -9.46
C ASP A 114 -17.23 15.20 -8.93
N ALA A 115 -16.12 14.47 -8.81
CA ALA A 115 -16.10 13.15 -8.20
C ALA A 115 -16.31 13.18 -6.67
N ALA A 116 -16.06 14.33 -6.03
CA ALA A 116 -16.15 14.47 -4.57
C ALA A 116 -17.58 14.18 -4.03
N ASP A 117 -18.59 14.53 -4.80
CA ASP A 117 -19.99 14.37 -4.42
C ASP A 117 -20.62 13.05 -4.91
N LYS A 118 -19.87 12.22 -5.64
CA LYS A 118 -20.32 10.90 -6.12
C LYS A 118 -20.17 9.84 -5.03
N THR A 119 -21.10 8.90 -5.02
CA THR A 119 -20.99 7.66 -4.22
C THR A 119 -20.12 6.62 -4.94
N PRO A 120 -19.59 5.61 -4.25
CA PRO A 120 -18.77 4.56 -4.86
C PRO A 120 -19.44 3.86 -6.07
N SER A 121 -20.76 3.73 -6.08
CA SER A 121 -21.52 3.11 -7.18
C SER A 121 -21.52 3.92 -8.47
N GLU A 122 -21.16 5.20 -8.41
CA GLU A 122 -21.11 6.12 -9.56
C GLU A 122 -19.68 6.29 -10.11
N LEU A 123 -18.70 5.55 -9.54
CA LEU A 123 -17.30 5.66 -9.88
C LEU A 123 -16.83 4.49 -10.75
N SER A 124 -15.87 4.75 -11.64
CA SER A 124 -15.10 3.68 -12.27
C SER A 124 -14.18 2.97 -11.27
N GLY A 125 -13.70 1.77 -11.61
CA GLY A 125 -12.77 1.02 -10.75
C GLY A 125 -11.53 1.83 -10.38
N GLY A 126 -10.92 2.55 -11.33
CA GLY A 126 -9.78 3.43 -11.08
C GLY A 126 -10.13 4.59 -10.16
N MET A 127 -11.29 5.20 -10.31
CA MET A 127 -11.76 6.27 -9.42
C MET A 127 -11.99 5.75 -8.00
N ILE A 128 -12.53 4.53 -7.84
CA ILE A 128 -12.68 3.88 -6.51
C ILE A 128 -11.31 3.71 -5.83
N LYS A 129 -10.30 3.25 -6.58
CA LYS A 129 -8.93 3.07 -6.07
C LYS A 129 -8.31 4.42 -5.64
N ARG A 130 -8.44 5.46 -6.46
CA ARG A 130 -7.98 6.82 -6.16
C ARG A 130 -8.71 7.41 -4.94
N ALA A 131 -10.02 7.24 -4.82
CA ALA A 131 -10.80 7.69 -3.67
C ALA A 131 -10.39 6.94 -2.37
N ALA A 132 -10.12 5.65 -2.45
CA ALA A 132 -9.64 4.87 -1.33
C ALA A 132 -8.22 5.30 -0.90
N LEU A 133 -7.36 5.64 -1.84
CA LEU A 133 -6.05 6.24 -1.57
C LEU A 133 -6.19 7.63 -0.93
N ALA A 134 -7.07 8.49 -1.43
CA ALA A 134 -7.35 9.79 -0.82
C ALA A 134 -7.80 9.67 0.65
N ARG A 135 -8.65 8.70 0.96
CA ARG A 135 -9.05 8.39 2.34
C ARG A 135 -7.86 7.88 3.17
N ALA A 136 -7.01 7.03 2.61
CA ALA A 136 -5.80 6.56 3.29
C ALA A 136 -4.85 7.71 3.63
N LEU A 137 -4.79 8.75 2.79
CA LEU A 137 -3.97 9.94 2.98
C LEU A 137 -4.62 11.04 3.84
N ALA A 138 -5.84 10.83 4.34
CA ALA A 138 -6.64 11.86 4.99
C ALA A 138 -6.00 12.48 6.24
N LEU A 139 -5.17 11.72 6.95
CA LEU A 139 -4.48 12.16 8.19
C LEU A 139 -3.00 12.48 7.97
N ASP A 140 -2.54 12.67 6.74
CA ASP A 140 -1.14 12.87 6.39
C ASP A 140 -0.21 11.80 7.01
N PRO A 141 -0.45 10.51 6.69
CA PRO A 141 0.29 9.41 7.29
C PRO A 141 1.76 9.43 6.86
N GLU A 142 2.64 8.85 7.69
CA GLU A 142 4.05 8.64 7.36
C GLU A 142 4.29 7.31 6.63
N ILE A 143 3.38 6.33 6.83
CA ILE A 143 3.40 5.06 6.11
C ILE A 143 2.01 4.71 5.58
N VAL A 144 1.96 4.23 4.33
CA VAL A 144 0.72 3.76 3.69
C VAL A 144 0.84 2.29 3.37
N PHE A 145 -0.16 1.52 3.80
CA PHE A 145 -0.33 0.11 3.48
C PHE A 145 -1.29 -0.02 2.30
N LEU A 146 -0.82 -0.60 1.21
CA LEU A 146 -1.60 -0.82 0.00
C LEU A 146 -1.76 -2.33 -0.23
N ASP A 147 -2.98 -2.82 -0.20
CA ASP A 147 -3.30 -4.23 -0.46
C ASP A 147 -3.90 -4.35 -1.86
N GLU A 148 -3.11 -4.90 -2.81
CA GLU A 148 -3.46 -5.11 -4.22
C GLU A 148 -4.01 -3.82 -4.88
N PRO A 149 -3.25 -2.71 -4.89
CA PRO A 149 -3.78 -1.41 -5.32
C PRO A 149 -4.20 -1.37 -6.79
N THR A 150 -3.48 -2.04 -7.68
CA THR A 150 -3.74 -2.06 -9.13
C THR A 150 -4.70 -3.17 -9.56
N SER A 151 -5.09 -4.05 -8.63
CA SER A 151 -5.98 -5.18 -8.92
C SER A 151 -7.32 -4.72 -9.53
N GLY A 152 -7.69 -5.30 -10.69
CA GLY A 152 -8.93 -4.99 -11.40
C GLY A 152 -8.88 -3.72 -12.25
N LEU A 153 -7.73 -3.07 -12.36
CA LEU A 153 -7.49 -2.00 -13.33
C LEU A 153 -7.03 -2.59 -14.67
N ASP A 154 -7.30 -1.86 -15.74
CA ASP A 154 -6.64 -2.12 -17.02
C ASP A 154 -5.15 -1.72 -16.95
N PRO A 155 -4.30 -2.15 -17.90
CA PRO A 155 -2.87 -1.89 -17.83
C PRO A 155 -2.50 -0.39 -17.80
N ILE A 156 -3.28 0.47 -18.45
CA ILE A 156 -3.03 1.92 -18.46
C ILE A 156 -3.36 2.50 -17.09
N GLY A 157 -4.53 2.19 -16.56
CA GLY A 157 -4.95 2.64 -15.23
C GLY A 157 -4.05 2.12 -14.11
N ALA A 158 -3.49 0.91 -14.24
CA ALA A 158 -2.50 0.37 -13.29
C ALA A 158 -1.20 1.18 -13.33
N ALA A 159 -0.66 1.45 -14.52
CA ALA A 159 0.54 2.27 -14.68
C ALA A 159 0.36 3.70 -14.15
N GLU A 160 -0.78 4.35 -14.44
CA GLU A 160 -1.11 5.66 -13.89
C GLU A 160 -1.21 5.66 -12.35
N PHE A 161 -1.71 4.56 -11.77
CA PHE A 161 -1.80 4.44 -10.32
C PHE A 161 -0.41 4.26 -9.69
N ASP A 162 0.46 3.47 -10.31
CA ASP A 162 1.86 3.30 -9.86
C ASP A 162 2.62 4.63 -9.94
N GLU A 163 2.47 5.40 -11.03
CA GLU A 163 3.05 6.74 -11.18
C GLU A 163 2.55 7.69 -10.10
N LEU A 164 1.26 7.66 -9.77
CA LEU A 164 0.68 8.44 -8.67
C LEU A 164 1.34 8.08 -7.34
N ILE A 165 1.51 6.81 -7.02
CA ILE A 165 2.15 6.37 -5.77
C ILE A 165 3.61 6.84 -5.71
N MET A 166 4.37 6.71 -6.80
CA MET A 166 5.75 7.19 -6.87
C MET A 166 5.83 8.71 -6.67
N THR A 167 4.92 9.47 -7.29
CA THR A 167 4.83 10.92 -7.14
C THR A 167 4.52 11.31 -5.69
N LEU A 168 3.54 10.67 -5.07
CA LEU A 168 3.18 10.91 -3.68
C LEU A 168 4.33 10.55 -2.72
N LYS A 169 5.03 9.44 -2.96
CA LYS A 169 6.24 9.09 -2.20
C LYS A 169 7.28 10.19 -2.28
N GLN A 170 7.59 10.68 -3.47
CA GLN A 170 8.62 11.70 -3.69
C GLN A 170 8.23 13.05 -3.09
N THR A 171 6.97 13.48 -3.24
CA THR A 171 6.51 14.80 -2.82
C THR A 171 6.20 14.90 -1.34
N LEU A 172 5.70 13.82 -0.74
CA LEU A 172 5.29 13.78 0.67
C LEU A 172 6.30 13.06 1.58
N GLY A 173 7.32 12.41 1.01
CA GLY A 173 8.26 11.59 1.78
C GLY A 173 7.61 10.33 2.37
N LEU A 174 6.58 9.79 1.72
CA LEU A 174 5.84 8.63 2.21
C LEU A 174 6.69 7.38 2.22
N THR A 175 6.48 6.54 3.23
CA THR A 175 6.86 5.13 3.20
C THR A 175 5.66 4.32 2.73
N VAL A 176 5.86 3.37 1.83
CA VAL A 176 4.77 2.55 1.27
C VAL A 176 5.09 1.07 1.46
N PHE A 177 4.18 0.35 2.10
CA PHE A 177 4.17 -1.11 2.16
C PHE A 177 3.10 -1.62 1.20
N MET A 178 3.52 -2.14 0.05
CA MET A 178 2.61 -2.55 -1.02
C MET A 178 2.57 -4.06 -1.13
N VAL A 179 1.43 -4.67 -0.83
CA VAL A 179 1.17 -6.08 -1.13
C VAL A 179 0.63 -6.14 -2.56
N THR A 180 1.34 -6.84 -3.44
CA THR A 180 0.89 -7.01 -4.83
C THR A 180 1.39 -8.31 -5.43
N HIS A 181 0.72 -8.76 -6.46
CA HIS A 181 1.18 -9.84 -7.36
C HIS A 181 1.40 -9.32 -8.80
N ASP A 182 1.23 -8.02 -9.01
CA ASP A 182 1.48 -7.38 -10.29
C ASP A 182 2.98 -7.16 -10.50
N LEU A 183 3.54 -7.82 -11.51
CA LEU A 183 4.96 -7.71 -11.85
C LEU A 183 5.33 -6.29 -12.33
N ASP A 184 4.43 -5.60 -13.03
CA ASP A 184 4.72 -4.25 -13.51
C ASP A 184 4.89 -3.28 -12.34
N SER A 185 3.96 -3.30 -11.36
CA SER A 185 4.08 -2.52 -10.15
C SER A 185 5.37 -2.83 -9.38
N LEU A 186 5.77 -4.12 -9.29
CA LEU A 186 7.02 -4.52 -8.64
C LEU A 186 8.26 -3.99 -9.35
N TYR A 187 8.25 -3.95 -10.68
CA TYR A 187 9.39 -3.53 -11.50
C TYR A 187 9.53 -2.01 -11.58
N VAL A 188 8.39 -1.30 -11.64
CA VAL A 188 8.37 0.14 -11.90
C VAL A 188 8.33 0.95 -10.61
N ALA A 189 7.50 0.55 -9.65
CA ALA A 189 7.23 1.38 -8.47
C ALA A 189 8.05 1.00 -7.24
N CYS A 190 8.47 -0.26 -7.07
CA CYS A 190 9.10 -0.71 -5.83
C CYS A 190 10.61 -0.43 -5.80
N ASP A 191 11.10 0.20 -4.73
CA ASP A 191 12.54 0.37 -4.49
C ASP A 191 13.17 -0.97 -4.03
N ARG A 192 12.45 -1.71 -3.19
CA ARG A 192 12.83 -3.05 -2.73
C ARG A 192 11.62 -3.97 -2.78
N ILE A 193 11.90 -5.26 -2.89
CA ILE A 193 10.90 -6.31 -2.92
C ILE A 193 11.24 -7.30 -1.79
N ALA A 194 10.24 -7.68 -1.00
CA ALA A 194 10.32 -8.76 -0.04
C ALA A 194 9.47 -9.94 -0.54
N ALA A 195 10.09 -11.07 -0.76
CA ALA A 195 9.45 -12.27 -1.28
C ALA A 195 9.15 -13.27 -0.17
N LEU A 196 7.88 -13.66 -0.07
CA LEU A 196 7.37 -14.62 0.91
C LEU A 196 7.12 -15.97 0.25
N ALA A 197 7.84 -16.99 0.68
CA ALA A 197 7.56 -18.39 0.37
C ALA A 197 7.78 -19.25 1.60
N ASP A 198 7.14 -20.40 1.68
CA ASP A 198 7.25 -21.33 2.81
C ASP A 198 7.01 -20.67 4.17
N LYS A 199 6.12 -19.68 4.21
CA LYS A 199 5.76 -18.85 5.38
C LYS A 199 6.92 -18.02 5.95
N ARG A 200 7.99 -17.80 5.18
CA ARG A 200 9.20 -17.02 5.54
C ARG A 200 9.51 -16.01 4.46
N VAL A 201 10.19 -14.95 4.83
CA VAL A 201 10.81 -14.05 3.85
C VAL A 201 12.07 -14.76 3.33
N ILE A 202 12.06 -15.10 2.04
CA ILE A 202 13.13 -15.85 1.37
C ILE A 202 14.17 -14.94 0.70
N ALA A 203 13.78 -13.71 0.39
CA ALA A 203 14.68 -12.68 -0.15
C ALA A 203 14.10 -11.29 0.10
N VAL A 204 14.98 -10.31 0.34
CA VAL A 204 14.65 -8.88 0.42
C VAL A 204 15.73 -8.10 -0.29
N GLY A 205 15.36 -7.20 -1.19
CA GLY A 205 16.30 -6.33 -1.90
C GLY A 205 15.69 -5.70 -3.14
N PRO A 206 16.48 -4.96 -3.93
CA PRO A 206 16.04 -4.45 -5.22
C PRO A 206 15.69 -5.60 -6.17
N LEU A 207 15.02 -5.31 -7.28
CA LEU A 207 14.63 -6.29 -8.29
C LEU A 207 15.79 -7.21 -8.72
N ALA A 208 16.99 -6.66 -8.86
CA ALA A 208 18.18 -7.45 -9.21
C ALA A 208 18.46 -8.61 -8.23
N THR A 209 18.20 -8.42 -6.94
CA THR A 209 18.31 -9.48 -5.92
C THR A 209 17.31 -10.61 -6.18
N MET A 210 16.11 -10.28 -6.61
CA MET A 210 15.08 -11.28 -6.95
C MET A 210 15.46 -12.09 -8.17
N LEU A 211 15.98 -11.42 -9.21
CA LEU A 211 16.41 -12.04 -10.48
C LEU A 211 17.64 -12.92 -10.32
N ALA A 212 18.60 -12.54 -9.46
CA ALA A 212 19.82 -13.29 -9.20
C ALA A 212 19.63 -14.49 -8.25
N SER A 213 18.45 -14.65 -7.66
CA SER A 213 18.21 -15.70 -6.67
C SER A 213 18.06 -17.08 -7.30
N ASP A 214 18.70 -18.07 -6.67
CA ASP A 214 18.55 -19.47 -7.04
C ASP A 214 17.30 -20.17 -6.49
N HIS A 215 16.54 -19.47 -5.64
CA HIS A 215 15.34 -20.05 -5.03
C HIS A 215 14.29 -20.43 -6.07
N PRO A 216 13.76 -21.68 -6.08
CA PRO A 216 12.87 -22.16 -7.14
C PRO A 216 11.64 -21.30 -7.36
N TRP A 217 11.04 -20.80 -6.27
CA TRP A 217 9.87 -19.94 -6.35
C TRP A 217 10.19 -18.59 -7.01
N LEU A 218 11.34 -17.98 -6.69
CA LEU A 218 11.76 -16.71 -7.30
C LEU A 218 12.08 -16.87 -8.77
N LYS A 219 12.78 -17.95 -9.16
CA LYS A 219 13.02 -18.29 -10.57
C LYS A 219 11.72 -18.46 -11.34
N ALA A 220 10.75 -19.16 -10.78
CA ALA A 220 9.45 -19.34 -11.43
C ALA A 220 8.65 -18.03 -11.53
N TYR A 221 8.69 -17.21 -10.49
CA TYR A 221 7.89 -15.99 -10.42
C TYR A 221 8.48 -14.86 -11.26
N PHE A 222 9.78 -14.56 -11.12
CA PHE A 222 10.47 -13.48 -11.82
C PHE A 222 11.15 -13.93 -13.13
N GLY A 223 11.35 -15.22 -13.37
CA GLY A 223 11.98 -15.78 -14.57
C GLY A 223 11.00 -16.37 -15.59
N GLY A 224 9.69 -16.35 -15.32
CA GLY A 224 8.67 -16.81 -16.26
C GLY A 224 8.59 -15.97 -17.54
N GLU A 225 7.97 -16.50 -18.60
CA GLU A 225 7.86 -15.82 -19.91
C GLU A 225 7.23 -14.41 -19.78
N ARG A 226 6.22 -14.26 -18.92
CA ARG A 226 5.57 -12.96 -18.66
C ARG A 226 6.50 -11.95 -17.99
N ALA A 227 7.39 -12.42 -17.13
CA ALA A 227 8.36 -11.57 -16.46
C ALA A 227 9.50 -11.16 -17.42
N ARG A 228 9.98 -12.08 -18.25
CA ARG A 228 11.05 -11.81 -19.23
C ARG A 228 10.64 -10.80 -20.29
N ALA A 229 9.39 -10.82 -20.72
CA ALA A 229 8.86 -9.87 -21.72
C ALA A 229 8.86 -8.40 -21.23
N ARG A 230 9.11 -8.17 -19.93
CA ARG A 230 9.05 -6.85 -19.27
C ARG A 230 10.40 -6.34 -18.78
N LEU A 231 11.43 -7.18 -18.84
CA LEU A 231 12.80 -6.74 -18.52
C LEU A 231 13.32 -5.79 -19.62
N PRO A 232 13.99 -4.68 -19.25
CA PRO A 232 14.70 -3.85 -20.21
C PRO A 232 15.67 -4.70 -21.03
N ALA A 233 15.79 -4.40 -22.32
CA ALA A 233 16.59 -5.18 -23.29
C ALA A 233 18.06 -5.41 -22.87
N ASP A 234 18.61 -4.59 -21.99
CA ASP A 234 19.97 -4.72 -21.43
C ASP A 234 20.12 -5.83 -20.36
N GLN A 235 19.02 -6.34 -19.79
CA GLN A 235 19.08 -7.39 -18.77
C GLN A 235 18.67 -8.78 -19.30
N THR A 236 18.35 -8.88 -20.58
CA THR A 236 17.95 -10.15 -21.24
C THR A 236 19.13 -10.93 -21.85
N ARG A 237 20.37 -10.44 -21.75
CA ARG A 237 21.58 -11.10 -22.28
C ARG A 237 22.50 -11.53 -21.15
N THR A 238 22.17 -12.64 -20.49
CA THR A 238 23.15 -13.51 -19.79
C THR A 238 22.65 -14.95 -19.85
#